data_3c27acc468b9571f642da4f410036a0e
#
_entry.id   3c27acc468b9571f642da4f410036a0e
#
_cell.length_a   1.000
_cell.length_b   1.000
_cell.length_c   1.000
_cell.angle_alpha   90.00
_cell.angle_beta   90.00
_cell.angle_gamma   90.00
#
_symmetry.space_group_name_H-M   'P 1'
#
loop_
_entity.id
_entity.type
_entity.pdbx_description
1 polymer ?
#
loop_
_entity_poly.entity_id
_entity_poly.type
_entity_poly.pdbx_seq_one_letter_code
_entity_poly.pdbx_strand_id
1 'polypeptide(L)'
;YHDMGLIGGVLMPMYLGKTNVLTSPMTFLQRPLRWLQAITRYGVTISGGPNFAYQLCFDKIDDSELKGIDLSSWEIAFNGAEPIRPSTLEAFCERFEPFGFRRGAFLPCYGMAETTLIVTGGPAENRPVITTFEGSGLEEKIVRPVDPGHQGARKLVGCGAVLAGETVIIVDPETRETLPSDSIGEIWVQSPSVGLGYYQRKDATERTFHAYTKEGEGPFLRTGDLGFLFDGQLYVSGRWKDMIVVRGVNRYPQDIEETVERSSDVVQAGSVAAFAMDHDGREQLVIVAETVRIREKDWDANLHKIRRAVTEEHDLPPDAIYLVRNSSVPKTSSGKIQRHACLHAVRDGDLKLIAKWVRWEEAEPSSMRFDAAPMMKAAAASKSDEEIDPALINSTVVQAIMHHVRRVAGERAGSLNVNTNIVLDLGLDSLERLEIARKLERTFEGRFPEQVLDEIETIGQTALACLLYTSPSPRD
;
A
#
# COMPACT_ATOMS: atom_id res chain seq x y z
N TYR A 1 26.42 10.24 1.48
CA TYR A 1 26.81 9.61 2.76
C TYR A 1 25.87 8.46 3.19
N HIS A 2 24.77 8.22 2.44
CA HIS A 2 23.92 7.07 2.64
C HIS A 2 24.72 5.76 2.47
N ASP A 3 24.44 4.71 3.24
CA ASP A 3 25.13 3.42 3.21
C ASP A 3 25.28 2.83 1.79
N MET A 4 24.21 2.75 1.02
CA MET A 4 24.24 2.29 -0.36
C MET A 4 25.22 3.11 -1.24
N GLY A 5 25.21 4.44 -1.11
CA GLY A 5 26.13 5.31 -1.84
C GLY A 5 27.56 5.26 -1.32
N LEU A 6 27.76 5.25 0.01
CA LEU A 6 29.08 5.24 0.60
C LEU A 6 29.75 3.86 0.48
N ILE A 7 29.08 2.81 0.90
CA ILE A 7 29.67 1.47 0.92
C ILE A 7 29.64 0.87 -0.48
N GLY A 8 28.45 0.77 -1.10
CA GLY A 8 28.30 0.16 -2.43
C GLY A 8 28.84 1.01 -3.57
N GLY A 9 28.67 2.34 -3.49
CA GLY A 9 29.04 3.27 -4.56
C GLY A 9 30.46 3.86 -4.45
N VAL A 10 31.12 3.82 -3.30
CA VAL A 10 32.47 4.39 -3.13
C VAL A 10 33.45 3.34 -2.62
N LEU A 11 33.22 2.78 -1.42
CA LEU A 11 34.23 1.93 -0.78
C LEU A 11 34.40 0.59 -1.51
N MET A 12 33.32 -0.05 -1.98
CA MET A 12 33.42 -1.30 -2.71
C MET A 12 34.19 -1.20 -4.03
N PRO A 13 33.91 -0.23 -4.92
CA PRO A 13 34.75 -0.04 -6.13
C PRO A 13 36.21 0.28 -5.81
N MET A 14 36.48 1.07 -4.78
CA MET A 14 37.86 1.35 -4.33
C MET A 14 38.57 0.07 -3.86
N TYR A 15 37.90 -0.75 -3.03
CA TYR A 15 38.44 -2.01 -2.57
C TYR A 15 38.76 -2.98 -3.72
N LEU A 16 37.89 -3.02 -4.73
CA LEU A 16 38.04 -3.87 -5.91
C LEU A 16 38.99 -3.30 -6.96
N GLY A 17 39.50 -2.08 -6.77
CA GLY A 17 40.36 -1.40 -7.76
C GLY A 17 39.63 -1.13 -9.09
N LYS A 18 38.34 -0.88 -9.06
CA LYS A 18 37.50 -0.67 -10.26
C LYS A 18 37.17 0.80 -10.47
N THR A 19 36.95 1.15 -11.73
CA THR A 19 36.46 2.49 -12.11
C THR A 19 35.04 2.70 -11.55
N ASN A 20 34.82 3.86 -10.99
CA ASN A 20 33.53 4.28 -10.47
C ASN A 20 33.07 5.58 -11.11
N VAL A 21 31.81 5.66 -11.51
CA VAL A 21 31.19 6.85 -12.09
C VAL A 21 30.10 7.33 -11.11
N LEU A 22 30.32 8.48 -10.52
CA LEU A 22 29.42 9.08 -9.55
C LEU A 22 28.65 10.25 -10.17
N THR A 23 27.38 10.36 -9.78
CA THR A 23 26.53 11.50 -10.11
C THR A 23 25.81 11.97 -8.86
N SER A 24 25.43 13.26 -8.81
CA SER A 24 24.65 13.75 -7.70
C SER A 24 23.18 13.29 -7.80
N PRO A 25 22.49 13.07 -6.67
CA PRO A 25 21.06 12.76 -6.69
C PRO A 25 20.23 13.80 -7.47
N MET A 26 20.56 15.08 -7.34
CA MET A 26 19.88 16.16 -8.05
C MET A 26 20.03 16.05 -9.57
N THR A 27 21.18 15.60 -10.07
CA THR A 27 21.41 15.36 -11.49
C THR A 27 20.46 14.31 -12.05
N PHE A 28 20.24 13.23 -11.29
CA PHE A 28 19.31 12.15 -11.62
C PHE A 28 17.86 12.64 -11.53
N LEU A 29 17.46 13.25 -10.40
CA LEU A 29 16.07 13.69 -10.19
C LEU A 29 15.59 14.70 -11.23
N GLN A 30 16.50 15.60 -11.67
CA GLN A 30 16.19 16.57 -12.72
C GLN A 30 15.99 15.92 -14.10
N ARG A 31 16.76 14.88 -14.41
CA ARG A 31 16.72 14.20 -15.71
C ARG A 31 17.19 12.75 -15.57
N PRO A 32 16.26 11.81 -15.31
CA PRO A 32 16.58 10.39 -15.09
C PRO A 32 17.34 9.74 -16.26
N LEU A 33 17.10 10.19 -17.48
CA LEU A 33 17.82 9.76 -18.67
C LEU A 33 19.36 9.80 -18.52
N ARG A 34 19.89 10.74 -17.73
CA ARG A 34 21.34 10.85 -17.49
C ARG A 34 21.96 9.60 -16.88
N TRP A 35 21.18 8.85 -16.09
CA TRP A 35 21.62 7.57 -15.54
C TRP A 35 21.80 6.54 -16.65
N LEU A 36 20.83 6.37 -17.54
CA LEU A 36 20.91 5.45 -18.68
C LEU A 36 22.01 5.85 -19.67
N GLN A 37 22.18 7.16 -19.89
CA GLN A 37 23.28 7.70 -20.70
C GLN A 37 24.65 7.41 -20.08
N ALA A 38 24.80 7.47 -18.77
CA ALA A 38 26.03 7.12 -18.09
C ALA A 38 26.34 5.63 -18.23
N ILE A 39 25.33 4.75 -18.07
CA ILE A 39 25.47 3.30 -18.28
C ILE A 39 25.98 3.03 -19.70
N THR A 40 25.31 3.59 -20.69
CA THR A 40 25.70 3.47 -22.11
C THR A 40 27.12 3.98 -22.38
N ARG A 41 27.40 5.20 -21.90
CA ARG A 41 28.68 5.88 -22.22
C ARG A 41 29.89 5.19 -21.62
N TYR A 42 29.76 4.67 -20.41
CA TYR A 42 30.90 4.10 -19.67
C TYR A 42 30.91 2.57 -19.65
N GLY A 43 29.93 1.92 -20.31
CA GLY A 43 29.81 0.46 -20.27
C GLY A 43 29.66 -0.07 -18.85
N VAL A 44 28.77 0.57 -18.07
CA VAL A 44 28.61 0.24 -16.63
C VAL A 44 28.01 -1.14 -16.49
N THR A 45 28.66 -1.99 -15.71
CA THR A 45 28.24 -3.38 -15.46
C THR A 45 27.39 -3.50 -14.19
N ILE A 46 27.64 -2.68 -13.17
CA ILE A 46 26.95 -2.69 -11.88
C ILE A 46 26.43 -1.29 -11.58
N SER A 47 25.14 -1.16 -11.43
CA SER A 47 24.48 0.06 -10.98
C SER A 47 23.12 -0.28 -10.39
N GLY A 48 22.51 0.65 -9.68
CA GLY A 48 21.19 0.44 -9.13
C GLY A 48 20.76 1.56 -8.20
N GLY A 49 19.62 1.36 -7.58
CA GLY A 49 19.03 2.32 -6.66
C GLY A 49 17.74 1.80 -6.05
N PRO A 50 17.03 2.63 -5.29
CA PRO A 50 15.71 2.30 -4.79
C PRO A 50 14.69 2.12 -5.92
N ASN A 51 13.57 1.46 -5.59
CA ASN A 51 12.50 1.17 -6.54
C ASN A 51 11.98 2.41 -7.28
N PHE A 52 11.88 3.56 -6.56
CA PHE A 52 11.44 4.82 -7.16
C PHE A 52 12.37 5.29 -8.31
N ALA A 53 13.64 4.94 -8.28
CA ALA A 53 14.58 5.37 -9.33
C ALA A 53 14.25 4.69 -10.66
N TYR A 54 13.92 3.42 -10.64
CA TYR A 54 13.45 2.69 -11.81
C TYR A 54 12.10 3.20 -12.29
N GLN A 55 11.17 3.44 -11.37
CA GLN A 55 9.87 4.03 -11.68
C GLN A 55 10.02 5.40 -12.33
N LEU A 56 10.91 6.25 -11.80
CA LEU A 56 11.15 7.59 -12.35
C LEU A 56 11.69 7.55 -13.77
N CYS A 57 12.54 6.58 -14.11
CA CYS A 57 13.00 6.37 -15.49
C CYS A 57 11.84 5.97 -16.40
N PHE A 58 10.96 5.10 -15.93
CA PHE A 58 9.76 4.69 -16.68
C PHE A 58 8.83 5.87 -16.92
N ASP A 59 8.56 6.70 -15.91
CA ASP A 59 7.54 7.75 -15.96
C ASP A 59 7.99 9.01 -16.71
N LYS A 60 9.29 9.35 -16.67
CA LYS A 60 9.76 10.68 -17.08
C LYS A 60 10.66 10.71 -18.32
N ILE A 61 11.05 9.59 -18.87
CA ILE A 61 11.87 9.56 -20.07
C ILE A 61 10.96 9.38 -21.28
N ASP A 62 10.98 10.32 -22.22
CA ASP A 62 10.26 10.18 -23.48
C ASP A 62 10.96 9.18 -24.41
N ASP A 63 10.20 8.41 -25.19
CA ASP A 63 10.75 7.43 -26.14
C ASP A 63 11.66 8.07 -27.20
N SER A 64 11.38 9.31 -27.58
CA SER A 64 12.22 10.09 -28.49
C SER A 64 13.63 10.38 -27.95
N GLU A 65 13.82 10.35 -26.64
CA GLU A 65 15.11 10.59 -25.98
C GLU A 65 15.96 9.32 -25.84
N LEU A 66 15.38 8.13 -26.08
CA LEU A 66 16.08 6.85 -25.92
C LEU A 66 17.01 6.49 -27.11
N LYS A 67 17.05 7.33 -28.13
CA LYS A 67 17.92 7.10 -29.28
C LYS A 67 19.39 7.05 -28.86
N GLY A 68 20.06 5.92 -29.16
CA GLY A 68 21.47 5.69 -28.83
C GLY A 68 21.73 5.20 -27.41
N ILE A 69 20.68 4.87 -26.66
CA ILE A 69 20.81 4.15 -25.37
C ILE A 69 21.11 2.68 -25.66
N ASP A 70 22.09 2.13 -24.94
CA ASP A 70 22.46 0.72 -24.93
C ASP A 70 22.75 0.30 -23.47
N LEU A 71 21.91 -0.57 -22.94
CA LEU A 71 21.97 -1.07 -21.57
C LEU A 71 22.51 -2.52 -21.50
N SER A 72 23.03 -3.05 -22.60
CA SER A 72 23.48 -4.45 -22.69
C SER A 72 24.65 -4.77 -21.75
N SER A 73 25.45 -3.76 -21.39
CA SER A 73 26.53 -3.89 -20.42
C SER A 73 26.08 -4.02 -18.97
N TRP A 74 24.82 -3.67 -18.66
CA TRP A 74 24.29 -3.66 -17.29
C TRP A 74 23.97 -5.08 -16.81
N GLU A 75 24.90 -5.66 -16.06
CA GLU A 75 24.82 -7.04 -15.56
C GLU A 75 24.09 -7.16 -14.22
N ILE A 76 24.30 -6.15 -13.35
CA ILE A 76 23.70 -6.11 -12.01
C ILE A 76 23.01 -4.78 -11.80
N ALA A 77 21.67 -4.83 -11.77
CA ALA A 77 20.78 -3.74 -11.46
C ALA A 77 20.21 -3.95 -10.05
N PHE A 78 20.98 -3.57 -9.01
CA PHE A 78 20.51 -3.76 -7.64
C PHE A 78 19.30 -2.86 -7.33
N ASN A 79 18.31 -3.43 -6.65
CA ASN A 79 17.11 -2.73 -6.21
C ASN A 79 16.84 -3.05 -4.73
N GLY A 80 16.79 -2.03 -3.88
CA GLY A 80 16.62 -2.19 -2.45
C GLY A 80 16.41 -0.87 -1.73
N ALA A 81 16.58 -0.89 -0.40
CA ALA A 81 16.40 0.25 0.49
C ALA A 81 14.95 0.75 0.67
N GLU A 82 13.99 0.25 -0.09
CA GLU A 82 12.55 0.47 0.06
C GLU A 82 11.77 -0.74 -0.48
N PRO A 83 10.45 -0.84 -0.26
CA PRO A 83 9.65 -1.92 -0.82
C PRO A 83 9.78 -1.99 -2.34
N ILE A 84 10.09 -3.19 -2.85
CA ILE A 84 10.28 -3.43 -4.28
C ILE A 84 8.94 -3.87 -4.88
N ARG A 85 8.44 -3.09 -5.85
CA ARG A 85 7.14 -3.35 -6.48
C ARG A 85 7.30 -4.24 -7.72
N PRO A 86 6.59 -5.36 -7.83
CA PRO A 86 6.60 -6.19 -9.03
C PRO A 86 6.27 -5.41 -10.31
N SER A 87 5.28 -4.51 -10.23
CA SER A 87 4.84 -3.65 -11.35
C SER A 87 5.97 -2.77 -11.89
N THR A 88 6.79 -2.18 -11.00
CA THR A 88 7.95 -1.37 -11.42
C THR A 88 8.99 -2.20 -12.16
N LEU A 89 9.28 -3.42 -11.67
CA LEU A 89 10.24 -4.31 -12.33
C LEU A 89 9.74 -4.75 -13.70
N GLU A 90 8.46 -5.13 -13.79
CA GLU A 90 7.82 -5.56 -15.03
C GLU A 90 7.81 -4.43 -16.07
N ALA A 91 7.33 -3.23 -15.69
CA ALA A 91 7.27 -2.07 -16.57
C ALA A 91 8.67 -1.61 -17.05
N PHE A 92 9.66 -1.61 -16.15
CA PHE A 92 11.02 -1.26 -16.51
C PHE A 92 11.62 -2.27 -17.50
N CYS A 93 11.43 -3.57 -17.27
CA CYS A 93 11.88 -4.61 -18.20
C CYS A 93 11.25 -4.44 -19.58
N GLU A 94 9.91 -4.36 -19.64
CA GLU A 94 9.19 -4.24 -20.90
C GLU A 94 9.65 -3.03 -21.72
N ARG A 95 9.84 -1.89 -21.07
CA ARG A 95 10.24 -0.67 -21.74
C ARG A 95 11.69 -0.67 -22.21
N PHE A 96 12.64 -1.22 -21.41
CA PHE A 96 14.07 -1.10 -21.67
C PHE A 96 14.73 -2.36 -22.26
N GLU A 97 14.01 -3.48 -22.39
CA GLU A 97 14.47 -4.68 -23.10
C GLU A 97 14.90 -4.38 -24.55
N PRO A 98 14.17 -3.57 -25.35
CA PRO A 98 14.60 -3.18 -26.70
C PRO A 98 15.94 -2.42 -26.74
N PHE A 99 16.37 -1.86 -25.61
CA PHE A 99 17.62 -1.14 -25.45
C PHE A 99 18.71 -2.00 -24.78
N GLY A 100 18.54 -3.33 -24.73
CA GLY A 100 19.52 -4.28 -24.22
C GLY A 100 19.43 -4.58 -22.73
N PHE A 101 18.47 -4.00 -21.97
CA PHE A 101 18.28 -4.35 -20.56
C PHE A 101 17.74 -5.78 -20.43
N ARG A 102 18.35 -6.57 -19.55
CA ARG A 102 17.95 -7.95 -19.31
C ARG A 102 17.24 -8.07 -17.98
N ARG A 103 16.06 -8.73 -17.96
CA ARG A 103 15.31 -9.00 -16.74
C ARG A 103 16.19 -9.64 -15.64
N GLY A 104 17.06 -10.59 -16.01
CA GLY A 104 18.00 -11.26 -15.11
C GLY A 104 19.08 -10.35 -14.53
N ALA A 105 19.24 -9.11 -15.01
CA ALA A 105 20.13 -8.13 -14.41
C ALA A 105 19.62 -7.61 -13.06
N PHE A 106 18.30 -7.60 -12.84
CA PHE A 106 17.77 -7.16 -11.55
C PHE A 106 18.30 -7.99 -10.38
N LEU A 107 18.77 -7.30 -9.36
CA LEU A 107 19.18 -7.85 -8.08
C LEU A 107 18.35 -7.23 -6.96
N PRO A 108 17.13 -7.73 -6.69
CA PRO A 108 16.44 -7.38 -5.47
C PRO A 108 17.29 -7.75 -4.26
N CYS A 109 17.41 -6.84 -3.31
CA CYS A 109 18.25 -7.03 -2.13
C CYS A 109 17.65 -6.31 -0.91
N TYR A 110 18.00 -6.79 0.28
CA TYR A 110 17.64 -6.18 1.55
C TYR A 110 18.89 -5.91 2.38
N GLY A 111 18.86 -4.80 3.09
CA GLY A 111 19.93 -4.41 4.01
C GLY A 111 19.66 -3.06 4.63
N MET A 112 20.57 -2.65 5.51
CA MET A 112 20.46 -1.43 6.29
C MET A 112 21.83 -0.98 6.78
N ALA A 113 21.93 0.27 7.21
CA ALA A 113 23.19 0.83 7.69
C ALA A 113 23.73 0.09 8.92
N GLU A 114 22.87 -0.42 9.76
CA GLU A 114 23.20 -1.18 10.96
C GLU A 114 23.90 -2.51 10.67
N THR A 115 23.71 -3.05 9.46
CA THR A 115 24.41 -4.24 8.93
C THR A 115 25.51 -3.87 7.92
N THR A 116 26.06 -2.69 7.99
CA THR A 116 26.99 -2.08 7.03
C THR A 116 26.30 -1.75 5.72
N LEU A 117 25.67 -2.72 5.03
CA LEU A 117 24.89 -2.49 3.81
C LEU A 117 23.87 -3.60 3.52
N ILE A 118 24.31 -4.77 3.09
CA ILE A 118 23.47 -5.83 2.51
C ILE A 118 23.43 -7.05 3.42
N VAL A 119 22.23 -7.61 3.60
CA VAL A 119 21.96 -8.84 4.37
C VAL A 119 21.53 -9.97 3.45
N THR A 120 20.63 -9.66 2.50
CA THR A 120 20.19 -10.62 1.50
C THR A 120 20.34 -10.05 0.10
N GLY A 121 20.64 -10.90 -0.79
CA GLY A 121 20.81 -10.71 -2.22
C GLY A 121 21.03 -12.09 -2.78
N GLY A 122 21.45 -12.26 -3.96
CA GLY A 122 21.67 -13.63 -4.28
C GLY A 122 22.32 -13.91 -5.62
N PRO A 123 22.73 -15.16 -5.85
CA PRO A 123 23.22 -15.56 -7.14
C PRO A 123 22.20 -15.28 -8.24
N ALA A 124 22.71 -15.00 -9.43
CA ALA A 124 21.96 -14.45 -10.55
C ALA A 124 20.96 -15.39 -11.22
N GLU A 125 20.89 -16.63 -10.79
CA GLU A 125 20.02 -17.63 -11.41
C GLU A 125 18.54 -17.32 -11.07
N ASN A 126 17.71 -17.14 -12.11
CA ASN A 126 16.28 -16.88 -12.03
C ASN A 126 15.83 -15.56 -11.33
N ARG A 127 16.63 -14.50 -11.35
CA ARG A 127 16.21 -13.19 -10.82
C ARG A 127 15.33 -12.40 -11.81
N PRO A 128 14.49 -11.49 -11.33
CA PRO A 128 13.97 -11.39 -9.96
C PRO A 128 12.93 -12.49 -9.67
N VAL A 129 12.90 -12.99 -8.44
CA VAL A 129 11.88 -13.94 -7.98
C VAL A 129 10.65 -13.17 -7.55
N ILE A 130 9.51 -13.44 -8.18
CA ILE A 130 8.21 -12.85 -7.83
C ILE A 130 7.27 -14.00 -7.49
N THR A 131 6.78 -14.02 -6.26
CA THR A 131 5.88 -15.06 -5.76
C THR A 131 4.54 -14.45 -5.38
N THR A 132 3.48 -15.21 -5.59
CA THR A 132 2.10 -14.81 -5.28
C THR A 132 1.65 -15.48 -3.99
N PHE A 133 1.11 -14.69 -3.07
CA PHE A 133 0.62 -15.14 -1.78
C PHE A 133 -0.84 -14.73 -1.60
N GLU A 134 -1.55 -15.43 -0.70
CA GLU A 134 -2.89 -15.06 -0.26
C GLU A 134 -2.85 -13.75 0.54
N GLY A 135 -3.57 -12.72 0.10
CA GLY A 135 -3.54 -11.40 0.74
C GLY A 135 -4.09 -11.43 2.17
N SER A 136 -5.22 -12.09 2.39
CA SER A 136 -5.80 -12.27 3.73
C SER A 136 -4.87 -13.02 4.69
N GLY A 137 -4.16 -14.04 4.19
CA GLY A 137 -3.15 -14.74 4.98
C GLY A 137 -2.02 -13.80 5.42
N LEU A 138 -1.52 -12.95 4.52
CA LEU A 138 -0.47 -11.98 4.88
C LEU A 138 -0.94 -10.99 5.96
N GLU A 139 -2.21 -10.59 5.95
CA GLU A 139 -2.81 -9.72 6.98
C GLU A 139 -2.92 -10.43 8.34
N GLU A 140 -3.19 -11.73 8.33
CA GLU A 140 -3.20 -12.60 9.52
C GLU A 140 -1.79 -13.05 9.95
N LYS A 141 -0.73 -12.54 9.28
CA LYS A 141 0.67 -12.94 9.47
C LYS A 141 0.96 -14.40 9.13
N ILE A 142 0.20 -14.98 8.20
CA ILE A 142 0.36 -16.36 7.72
C ILE A 142 0.79 -16.34 6.26
N VAL A 143 1.84 -17.10 5.93
CA VAL A 143 2.39 -17.19 4.58
C VAL A 143 1.77 -18.36 3.83
N ARG A 144 0.94 -18.08 2.83
CA ARG A 144 0.32 -19.09 1.97
C ARG A 144 0.57 -18.74 0.51
N PRO A 145 1.43 -19.48 -0.19
CA PRO A 145 1.59 -19.29 -1.63
C PRO A 145 0.31 -19.73 -2.35
N VAL A 146 -0.08 -18.98 -3.38
CA VAL A 146 -1.27 -19.24 -4.20
C VAL A 146 -0.97 -19.01 -5.68
N ASP A 147 -1.83 -19.51 -6.55
CA ASP A 147 -1.74 -19.26 -7.98
C ASP A 147 -2.01 -17.78 -8.31
N PRO A 148 -1.41 -17.21 -9.36
CA PRO A 148 -1.58 -15.80 -9.73
C PRO A 148 -3.03 -15.38 -10.02
N GLY A 149 -3.92 -16.31 -10.31
CA GLY A 149 -5.35 -16.07 -10.56
C GLY A 149 -6.24 -16.17 -9.31
N HIS A 150 -5.66 -16.42 -8.14
CA HIS A 150 -6.42 -16.51 -6.89
C HIS A 150 -7.01 -15.13 -6.52
N GLN A 151 -8.27 -15.10 -6.09
CA GLN A 151 -8.92 -13.87 -5.66
C GLN A 151 -8.24 -13.31 -4.39
N GLY A 152 -7.93 -12.02 -4.38
CA GLY A 152 -7.20 -11.39 -3.28
C GLY A 152 -5.71 -11.76 -3.22
N ALA A 153 -5.15 -12.33 -4.30
CA ALA A 153 -3.73 -12.67 -4.38
C ALA A 153 -2.85 -11.42 -4.41
N ARG A 154 -1.70 -11.47 -3.71
CA ARG A 154 -0.67 -10.43 -3.70
C ARG A 154 0.65 -10.96 -4.23
N LYS A 155 1.26 -10.24 -5.16
CA LYS A 155 2.60 -10.52 -5.66
C LYS A 155 3.64 -9.81 -4.79
N LEU A 156 4.63 -10.53 -4.29
CA LEU A 156 5.77 -9.97 -3.57
C LEU A 156 7.08 -10.32 -4.29
N VAL A 157 8.04 -9.41 -4.21
CA VAL A 157 9.40 -9.61 -4.74
C VAL A 157 10.28 -10.18 -3.63
N GLY A 158 10.91 -11.32 -3.90
CA GLY A 158 11.94 -11.87 -3.03
C GLY A 158 13.20 -11.00 -3.06
N CYS A 159 13.70 -10.62 -1.89
CA CYS A 159 14.91 -9.82 -1.72
C CYS A 159 16.20 -10.64 -1.71
N GLY A 160 16.18 -11.83 -2.30
CA GLY A 160 17.34 -12.71 -2.40
C GLY A 160 17.54 -13.61 -1.18
N ALA A 161 18.52 -14.51 -1.32
CA ALA A 161 18.93 -15.41 -0.25
C ALA A 161 19.81 -14.68 0.79
N VAL A 162 19.84 -15.23 2.01
CA VAL A 162 20.75 -14.77 3.08
C VAL A 162 22.21 -14.98 2.62
N LEU A 163 23.02 -13.95 2.78
CA LEU A 163 24.41 -14.00 2.34
C LEU A 163 25.24 -14.95 3.22
N ALA A 164 26.31 -15.49 2.63
CA ALA A 164 27.21 -16.39 3.35
C ALA A 164 27.85 -15.72 4.57
N GLY A 165 27.74 -16.39 5.71
CA GLY A 165 28.25 -15.88 6.99
C GLY A 165 27.26 -15.02 7.78
N GLU A 166 26.05 -14.85 7.25
CA GLU A 166 24.95 -14.17 7.93
C GLU A 166 23.88 -15.17 8.38
N THR A 167 23.21 -14.82 9.46
CA THR A 167 22.05 -15.56 9.97
C THR A 167 20.86 -14.61 10.05
N VAL A 168 19.76 -15.03 9.43
CA VAL A 168 18.48 -14.32 9.50
C VAL A 168 17.46 -15.26 10.11
N ILE A 169 16.76 -14.77 11.15
CA ILE A 169 15.64 -15.47 11.77
C ILE A 169 14.41 -14.56 11.78
N ILE A 170 13.24 -15.17 11.81
CA ILE A 170 11.96 -14.47 11.92
C ILE A 170 11.44 -14.67 13.34
N VAL A 171 11.14 -13.57 14.02
CA VAL A 171 10.86 -13.57 15.46
C VAL A 171 9.58 -12.78 15.74
N ASP A 172 8.75 -13.27 16.64
CA ASP A 172 7.63 -12.49 17.14
C ASP A 172 8.17 -11.27 17.94
N PRO A 173 7.84 -10.04 17.52
CA PRO A 173 8.45 -8.84 18.10
C PRO A 173 8.09 -8.60 19.58
N GLU A 174 7.02 -9.22 20.09
CA GLU A 174 6.52 -9.06 21.46
C GLU A 174 7.00 -10.20 22.35
N THR A 175 6.80 -11.45 21.95
CA THR A 175 7.15 -12.62 22.75
C THR A 175 8.61 -13.01 22.62
N ARG A 176 9.29 -12.58 21.54
CA ARG A 176 10.67 -12.95 21.15
C ARG A 176 10.84 -14.43 20.85
N GLU A 177 9.77 -15.13 20.53
CA GLU A 177 9.80 -16.50 20.07
C GLU A 177 10.21 -16.55 18.59
N THR A 178 11.08 -17.50 18.22
CA THR A 178 11.38 -17.77 16.81
C THR A 178 10.17 -18.36 16.14
N LEU A 179 9.75 -17.78 15.02
CA LEU A 179 8.56 -18.17 14.28
C LEU A 179 8.88 -19.21 13.21
N PRO A 180 7.92 -20.07 12.87
CA PRO A 180 8.04 -21.02 11.75
C PRO A 180 8.05 -20.30 10.39
N SER A 181 8.47 -21.00 9.33
CA SER A 181 8.65 -20.44 7.98
C SER A 181 7.37 -19.97 7.28
N ASP A 182 6.21 -20.35 7.80
CA ASP A 182 4.89 -19.95 7.31
C ASP A 182 4.31 -18.74 8.06
N SER A 183 5.13 -18.02 8.81
CA SER A 183 4.69 -16.90 9.65
C SER A 183 5.48 -15.64 9.35
N ILE A 184 4.81 -14.50 9.49
CA ILE A 184 5.41 -13.16 9.35
C ILE A 184 5.78 -12.64 10.75
N GLY A 185 7.03 -12.23 10.91
CA GLY A 185 7.54 -11.63 12.14
C GLY A 185 8.62 -10.60 11.88
N GLU A 186 9.26 -10.12 12.94
CA GLU A 186 10.39 -9.19 12.84
C GLU A 186 11.62 -9.93 12.32
N ILE A 187 12.28 -9.35 11.34
CA ILE A 187 13.53 -9.85 10.79
C ILE A 187 14.65 -9.56 11.78
N TRP A 188 15.29 -10.59 12.32
CA TRP A 188 16.47 -10.45 13.18
C TRP A 188 17.70 -10.95 12.46
N VAL A 189 18.82 -10.24 12.62
CA VAL A 189 20.06 -10.51 11.87
C VAL A 189 21.23 -10.71 12.83
N GLN A 190 22.01 -11.74 12.59
CA GLN A 190 23.34 -11.93 13.20
C GLN A 190 24.37 -12.04 12.10
N SER A 191 25.40 -11.18 12.13
CA SER A 191 26.41 -11.09 11.07
C SER A 191 27.65 -10.38 11.57
N PRO A 192 28.82 -10.72 11.06
CA PRO A 192 30.05 -9.95 11.29
C PRO A 192 29.96 -8.50 10.77
N SER A 193 29.04 -8.21 9.85
CA SER A 193 28.80 -6.87 9.29
C SER A 193 27.92 -5.98 10.17
N VAL A 194 27.30 -6.53 11.21
CA VAL A 194 26.50 -5.76 12.17
C VAL A 194 27.39 -4.80 12.96
N GLY A 195 26.99 -3.53 13.00
CA GLY A 195 27.69 -2.49 13.74
C GLY A 195 27.71 -2.73 15.25
N LEU A 196 28.58 -2.04 15.95
CA LEU A 196 28.71 -2.16 17.42
C LEU A 196 27.55 -1.47 18.18
N GLY A 197 26.81 -0.59 17.51
CA GLY A 197 25.70 0.14 18.12
C GLY A 197 25.64 1.61 17.69
N TYR A 198 24.68 2.34 18.26
CA TYR A 198 24.51 3.77 17.99
C TYR A 198 25.42 4.61 18.91
N TYR A 199 26.16 5.54 18.30
CA TYR A 199 27.08 6.40 19.01
C TYR A 199 26.37 7.19 20.12
N GLN A 200 26.90 7.08 21.36
CA GLN A 200 26.36 7.71 22.57
C GLN A 200 24.86 7.41 22.91
N ARG A 201 24.30 6.31 22.38
CA ARG A 201 22.91 5.92 22.59
C ARG A 201 22.82 4.49 23.17
N LYS A 202 23.28 4.32 24.41
CA LYS A 202 23.38 3.00 25.06
C LYS A 202 22.06 2.23 25.07
N ASP A 203 20.96 2.87 25.51
CA ASP A 203 19.66 2.21 25.59
C ASP A 203 19.13 1.77 24.20
N ALA A 204 19.36 2.58 23.16
CA ALA A 204 18.99 2.22 21.81
C ALA A 204 19.87 1.08 21.28
N THR A 205 21.18 1.12 21.58
CA THR A 205 22.12 0.07 21.22
C THR A 205 21.71 -1.26 21.84
N GLU A 206 21.46 -1.29 23.14
CA GLU A 206 21.10 -2.51 23.85
C GLU A 206 19.80 -3.14 23.30
N ARG A 207 18.79 -2.30 23.06
CA ARG A 207 17.51 -2.79 22.51
C ARG A 207 17.60 -3.28 21.07
N THR A 208 18.51 -2.70 20.27
CA THR A 208 18.55 -2.95 18.82
C THR A 208 19.61 -3.98 18.44
N PHE A 209 20.82 -3.90 19.03
CA PHE A 209 21.96 -4.72 18.60
C PHE A 209 22.21 -5.93 19.49
N HIS A 210 21.67 -5.96 20.70
CA HIS A 210 21.92 -7.02 21.67
C HIS A 210 20.63 -7.74 22.07
N ALA A 211 19.80 -8.10 21.09
CA ALA A 211 18.57 -8.81 21.34
C ALA A 211 18.82 -10.33 21.46
N TYR A 212 18.07 -10.96 22.37
CA TYR A 212 18.08 -12.40 22.53
C TYR A 212 16.66 -12.95 22.34
N THR A 213 16.57 -14.12 21.71
CA THR A 213 15.30 -14.85 21.61
C THR A 213 14.83 -15.28 23.01
N LYS A 214 13.59 -15.74 23.10
CA LYS A 214 13.03 -16.29 24.33
C LYS A 214 13.85 -17.48 24.86
N GLU A 215 14.43 -18.26 23.93
CA GLU A 215 15.28 -19.41 24.20
C GLU A 215 16.71 -19.03 24.62
N GLY A 216 17.07 -17.74 24.52
CA GLY A 216 18.38 -17.21 24.91
C GLY A 216 19.42 -17.24 23.77
N GLU A 217 19.02 -17.46 22.54
CA GLU A 217 19.91 -17.35 21.37
C GLU A 217 20.19 -15.89 21.01
N GLY A 218 21.43 -15.58 20.63
CA GLY A 218 21.84 -14.23 20.23
C GLY A 218 23.31 -13.92 20.59
N PRO A 219 23.73 -12.64 20.56
CA PRO A 219 22.88 -11.47 20.28
C PRO A 219 22.52 -11.33 18.80
N PHE A 220 21.32 -10.82 18.53
CA PHE A 220 20.85 -10.44 17.20
C PHE A 220 20.61 -8.94 17.12
N LEU A 221 20.72 -8.40 15.91
CA LEU A 221 20.20 -7.09 15.53
C LEU A 221 18.70 -7.19 15.28
N ARG A 222 17.89 -6.37 15.92
CA ARG A 222 16.47 -6.16 15.61
C ARG A 222 16.35 -5.11 14.53
N THR A 223 15.80 -5.48 13.38
CA THR A 223 15.71 -4.55 12.23
C THR A 223 14.52 -3.61 12.33
N GLY A 224 13.47 -4.01 13.05
CA GLY A 224 12.18 -3.34 13.07
C GLY A 224 11.38 -3.53 11.78
N ASP A 225 11.89 -4.27 10.82
CA ASP A 225 11.21 -4.64 9.59
C ASP A 225 10.53 -6.01 9.76
N LEU A 226 9.32 -6.14 9.23
CA LEU A 226 8.56 -7.40 9.19
C LEU A 226 8.83 -8.13 7.89
N GLY A 227 8.89 -9.45 7.96
CA GLY A 227 9.08 -10.30 6.79
C GLY A 227 9.01 -11.77 7.12
N PHE A 228 9.35 -12.58 6.14
CA PHE A 228 9.38 -14.03 6.24
C PHE A 228 10.38 -14.62 5.25
N LEU A 229 10.79 -15.87 5.51
CA LEU A 229 11.65 -16.64 4.62
C LEU A 229 10.78 -17.68 3.90
N PHE A 230 10.82 -17.68 2.57
CA PHE A 230 10.10 -18.65 1.75
C PHE A 230 10.94 -19.04 0.53
N ASP A 231 11.08 -20.34 0.30
CA ASP A 231 11.84 -20.92 -0.81
C ASP A 231 13.25 -20.32 -0.97
N GLY A 232 13.96 -20.17 0.17
CA GLY A 232 15.31 -19.59 0.21
C GLY A 232 15.43 -18.09 -0.04
N GLN A 233 14.30 -17.37 -0.15
CA GLN A 233 14.24 -15.94 -0.35
C GLN A 233 13.72 -15.23 0.90
N LEU A 234 14.25 -14.03 1.19
CA LEU A 234 13.64 -13.13 2.17
C LEU A 234 12.58 -12.26 1.48
N TYR A 235 11.39 -12.20 2.06
CA TYR A 235 10.32 -11.30 1.68
C TYR A 235 10.10 -10.28 2.78
N VAL A 236 10.17 -9.00 2.44
CA VAL A 236 9.93 -7.89 3.38
C VAL A 236 8.50 -7.40 3.20
N SER A 237 7.69 -7.49 4.24
CA SER A 237 6.27 -7.11 4.20
C SER A 237 6.01 -5.68 4.68
N GLY A 238 6.90 -5.10 5.47
CA GLY A 238 6.77 -3.72 5.95
C GLY A 238 7.56 -3.44 7.22
N ARG A 239 7.25 -2.32 7.89
CA ARG A 239 7.82 -2.00 9.21
C ARG A 239 6.81 -2.24 10.31
N TRP A 240 7.25 -2.85 11.40
CA TRP A 240 6.36 -3.12 12.52
C TRP A 240 5.72 -1.85 13.10
N LYS A 241 6.51 -0.78 13.26
CA LYS A 241 6.01 0.50 13.79
C LYS A 241 5.14 1.31 12.83
N ASP A 242 5.22 1.01 11.55
CA ASP A 242 4.43 1.68 10.51
C ASP A 242 3.14 0.92 10.20
N MET A 243 2.99 -0.31 10.70
CA MET A 243 1.82 -1.13 10.44
C MET A 243 0.54 -0.44 10.94
N ILE A 244 -0.43 -0.35 10.07
CA ILE A 244 -1.74 0.22 10.36
C ILE A 244 -2.59 -0.89 10.97
N VAL A 245 -3.01 -0.72 12.22
CA VAL A 245 -3.90 -1.66 12.89
C VAL A 245 -5.24 -0.95 13.07
N VAL A 246 -6.20 -1.26 12.22
CA VAL A 246 -7.55 -0.70 12.31
C VAL A 246 -8.55 -1.85 12.44
N ARG A 247 -9.44 -1.75 13.42
CA ARG A 247 -10.44 -2.79 13.74
C ARG A 247 -9.84 -4.18 13.98
N GLY A 248 -8.60 -4.24 14.49
CA GLY A 248 -7.91 -5.50 14.80
C GLY A 248 -7.30 -6.20 13.59
N VAL A 249 -7.31 -5.60 12.41
CA VAL A 249 -6.70 -6.13 11.20
C VAL A 249 -5.44 -5.34 10.86
N ASN A 250 -4.36 -6.08 10.56
CA ASN A 250 -3.10 -5.48 10.14
C ASN A 250 -3.17 -5.07 8.68
N ARG A 251 -2.76 -3.83 8.37
CA ARG A 251 -2.64 -3.31 7.01
C ARG A 251 -1.25 -2.73 6.81
N TYR A 252 -0.65 -3.01 5.67
CA TYR A 252 0.65 -2.46 5.33
C TYR A 252 0.46 -1.12 4.61
N PRO A 253 1.05 -0.03 5.11
CA PRO A 253 0.90 1.30 4.52
C PRO A 253 1.17 1.34 3.02
N GLN A 254 2.21 0.66 2.56
CA GLN A 254 2.63 0.66 1.16
C GLN A 254 1.58 0.09 0.21
N ASP A 255 0.76 -0.85 0.67
CA ASP A 255 -0.29 -1.43 -0.16
C ASP A 255 -1.41 -0.42 -0.39
N ILE A 256 -1.81 0.28 0.68
CA ILE A 256 -2.78 1.38 0.60
C ILE A 256 -2.24 2.52 -0.25
N GLU A 257 -0.97 2.90 -0.06
CA GLU A 257 -0.28 3.93 -0.82
C GLU A 257 -0.27 3.61 -2.32
N GLU A 258 0.01 2.37 -2.69
CA GLU A 258 -0.02 1.92 -4.09
C GLU A 258 -1.43 1.98 -4.69
N THR A 259 -2.45 1.58 -3.94
CA THR A 259 -3.84 1.70 -4.37
C THR A 259 -4.23 3.16 -4.60
N VAL A 260 -3.85 4.07 -3.70
CA VAL A 260 -4.09 5.51 -3.86
C VAL A 260 -3.40 6.06 -5.11
N GLU A 261 -2.15 5.69 -5.35
CA GLU A 261 -1.39 6.12 -6.53
C GLU A 261 -2.05 5.68 -7.84
N ARG A 262 -2.61 4.47 -7.89
CA ARG A 262 -3.29 3.94 -9.08
C ARG A 262 -4.71 4.47 -9.27
N SER A 263 -5.35 4.94 -8.22
CA SER A 263 -6.76 5.31 -8.24
C SER A 263 -7.05 6.62 -8.96
N SER A 264 -6.08 7.51 -9.11
CA SER A 264 -6.30 8.84 -9.69
C SER A 264 -5.04 9.44 -10.31
N ASP A 265 -5.17 9.92 -11.54
CA ASP A 265 -4.09 10.59 -12.31
C ASP A 265 -3.62 11.92 -11.68
N VAL A 266 -4.35 12.44 -10.70
CA VAL A 266 -3.92 13.64 -9.97
C VAL A 266 -2.92 13.35 -8.87
N VAL A 267 -2.76 12.08 -8.46
CA VAL A 267 -1.84 11.67 -7.41
C VAL A 267 -0.42 11.53 -7.97
N GLN A 268 0.55 12.10 -7.28
CA GLN A 268 1.97 11.96 -7.63
C GLN A 268 2.49 10.63 -7.13
N ALA A 269 2.90 9.74 -8.04
CA ALA A 269 3.51 8.46 -7.70
C ALA A 269 4.73 8.61 -6.78
N GLY A 270 4.88 7.69 -5.82
CA GLY A 270 5.96 7.71 -4.81
C GLY A 270 5.87 8.88 -3.82
N SER A 271 4.67 9.46 -3.65
CA SER A 271 4.45 10.63 -2.78
C SER A 271 3.12 10.54 -2.01
N VAL A 272 2.77 9.32 -1.61
CA VAL A 272 1.59 9.04 -0.78
C VAL A 272 2.06 8.47 0.56
N ALA A 273 1.49 8.96 1.65
CA ALA A 273 1.70 8.43 3.00
C ALA A 273 0.35 7.96 3.57
N ALA A 274 0.27 6.69 3.95
CA ALA A 274 -0.85 6.13 4.69
C ALA A 274 -0.40 5.76 6.11
N PHE A 275 -1.21 6.08 7.12
CA PHE A 275 -0.88 5.80 8.52
C PHE A 275 -2.13 5.78 9.40
N ALA A 276 -2.02 5.12 10.55
CA ALA A 276 -3.03 5.22 11.60
C ALA A 276 -2.81 6.48 12.44
N MET A 277 -3.90 7.15 12.79
CA MET A 277 -3.92 8.27 13.72
C MET A 277 -5.01 8.08 14.76
N ASP A 278 -4.68 8.22 16.04
CA ASP A 278 -5.70 8.26 17.09
C ASP A 278 -6.48 9.57 17.02
N HIS A 279 -7.79 9.46 16.91
CA HIS A 279 -8.74 10.56 17.03
C HIS A 279 -9.91 10.11 17.91
N ASP A 280 -10.08 10.79 19.05
CA ASP A 280 -11.08 10.49 20.08
C ASP A 280 -11.04 9.02 20.59
N GLY A 281 -9.82 8.49 20.79
CA GLY A 281 -9.60 7.14 21.31
C GLY A 281 -9.87 6.02 20.30
N ARG A 282 -9.93 6.35 19.01
CA ARG A 282 -10.09 5.39 17.91
C ARG A 282 -8.97 5.57 16.89
N GLU A 283 -8.41 4.46 16.44
CA GLU A 283 -7.47 4.48 15.34
C GLU A 283 -8.21 4.70 14.03
N GLN A 284 -7.79 5.72 13.28
CA GLN A 284 -8.36 6.18 12.03
C GLN A 284 -7.33 6.03 10.91
N LEU A 285 -7.76 5.58 9.74
CA LEU A 285 -6.91 5.55 8.56
C LEU A 285 -6.83 6.95 7.92
N VAL A 286 -5.62 7.50 7.90
CA VAL A 286 -5.32 8.81 7.29
C VAL A 286 -4.40 8.64 6.10
N ILE A 287 -4.73 9.34 5.01
CA ILE A 287 -3.97 9.36 3.77
C ILE A 287 -3.55 10.79 3.46
N VAL A 288 -2.27 11.00 3.17
CA VAL A 288 -1.72 12.26 2.66
C VAL A 288 -1.08 11.99 1.31
N ALA A 289 -1.52 12.65 0.25
CA ALA A 289 -1.04 12.44 -1.11
C ALA A 289 -0.63 13.75 -1.78
N GLU A 290 0.56 13.79 -2.39
CA GLU A 290 0.94 14.90 -3.25
C GLU A 290 0.19 14.84 -4.56
N THR A 291 -0.18 16.01 -5.09
CA THR A 291 -0.79 16.11 -6.41
C THR A 291 0.23 16.52 -7.46
N VAL A 292 0.05 15.98 -8.67
CA VAL A 292 0.77 16.49 -9.84
C VAL A 292 0.35 17.94 -10.13
N ARG A 293 1.23 18.72 -10.81
CA ARG A 293 0.91 20.10 -11.18
C ARG A 293 -0.13 20.13 -12.29
N ILE A 294 -1.39 20.23 -11.92
CA ILE A 294 -2.51 20.32 -12.85
C ILE A 294 -3.23 21.65 -12.66
N ARG A 295 -3.64 22.28 -13.78
CA ARG A 295 -4.55 23.41 -13.74
C ARG A 295 -5.96 22.85 -13.56
N GLU A 296 -6.58 23.23 -12.51
CA GLU A 296 -7.98 23.01 -12.19
C GLU A 296 -8.49 21.56 -12.23
N LYS A 297 -9.22 21.14 -11.24
CA LYS A 297 -9.92 19.84 -11.26
C LYS A 297 -11.02 19.78 -10.23
N ASP A 298 -11.93 18.92 -10.49
CA ASP A 298 -12.92 18.46 -9.54
C ASP A 298 -12.21 17.63 -8.45
N TRP A 299 -11.80 18.30 -7.40
CA TRP A 299 -11.08 17.67 -6.29
C TRP A 299 -11.97 16.70 -5.51
N ASP A 300 -13.28 16.98 -5.41
CA ASP A 300 -14.23 16.14 -4.72
C ASP A 300 -14.37 14.80 -5.46
N ALA A 301 -14.51 14.81 -6.77
CA ALA A 301 -14.51 13.57 -7.56
C ALA A 301 -13.22 12.74 -7.41
N ASN A 302 -12.06 13.39 -7.29
CA ASN A 302 -10.80 12.68 -7.07
C ASN A 302 -10.70 12.11 -5.65
N LEU A 303 -11.14 12.84 -4.62
CA LEU A 303 -11.24 12.33 -3.25
C LEU A 303 -12.16 11.11 -3.17
N HIS A 304 -13.30 11.15 -3.87
CA HIS A 304 -14.21 10.00 -3.96
C HIS A 304 -13.59 8.79 -4.65
N LYS A 305 -12.86 8.98 -5.77
CA LYS A 305 -12.16 7.88 -6.44
C LYS A 305 -11.15 7.21 -5.51
N ILE A 306 -10.36 8.01 -4.78
CA ILE A 306 -9.37 7.49 -3.84
C ILE A 306 -10.06 6.71 -2.71
N ARG A 307 -11.10 7.29 -2.10
CA ARG A 307 -11.87 6.63 -1.03
C ARG A 307 -12.43 5.29 -1.50
N ARG A 308 -13.08 5.30 -2.67
CA ARG A 308 -13.66 4.11 -3.26
C ARG A 308 -12.64 3.02 -3.50
N ALA A 309 -11.52 3.35 -4.17
CA ALA A 309 -10.47 2.39 -4.50
C ALA A 309 -9.88 1.73 -3.25
N VAL A 310 -9.57 2.52 -2.21
CA VAL A 310 -9.03 2.00 -0.96
C VAL A 310 -10.07 1.13 -0.24
N THR A 311 -11.34 1.54 -0.23
CA THR A 311 -12.41 0.75 0.41
C THR A 311 -12.62 -0.59 -0.30
N GLU A 312 -12.67 -0.59 -1.64
CA GLU A 312 -12.91 -1.80 -2.44
C GLU A 312 -11.74 -2.79 -2.35
N GLU A 313 -10.49 -2.30 -2.37
CA GLU A 313 -9.31 -3.17 -2.40
C GLU A 313 -8.89 -3.66 -1.01
N HIS A 314 -9.07 -2.82 0.03
CA HIS A 314 -8.58 -3.13 1.38
C HIS A 314 -9.69 -3.42 2.40
N ASP A 315 -10.96 -3.35 2.00
CA ASP A 315 -12.13 -3.43 2.90
C ASP A 315 -12.02 -2.49 4.12
N LEU A 316 -11.35 -1.35 3.90
CA LEU A 316 -11.06 -0.35 4.92
C LEU A 316 -11.26 1.06 4.35
N PRO A 317 -12.41 1.70 4.61
CA PRO A 317 -12.62 3.07 4.17
C PRO A 317 -11.67 4.02 4.91
N PRO A 318 -10.97 4.92 4.17
CA PRO A 318 -10.21 5.99 4.80
C PRO A 318 -11.09 6.90 5.65
N ASP A 319 -10.52 7.38 6.75
CA ASP A 319 -11.20 8.33 7.65
C ASP A 319 -10.85 9.78 7.33
N ALA A 320 -9.67 10.00 6.74
CA ALA A 320 -9.26 11.30 6.22
C ALA A 320 -8.34 11.16 5.01
N ILE A 321 -8.50 12.05 4.03
CA ILE A 321 -7.64 12.17 2.86
C ILE A 321 -7.25 13.64 2.70
N TYR A 322 -5.95 13.88 2.63
CA TYR A 322 -5.36 15.19 2.42
C TYR A 322 -4.60 15.22 1.09
N LEU A 323 -5.09 15.98 0.12
CA LEU A 323 -4.37 16.25 -1.11
C LEU A 323 -3.53 17.51 -0.91
N VAL A 324 -2.22 17.37 -1.08
CA VAL A 324 -1.26 18.43 -0.79
C VAL A 324 -0.47 18.84 -2.02
N ARG A 325 0.15 20.02 -1.97
CA ARG A 325 1.01 20.50 -3.06
C ARG A 325 2.22 19.58 -3.23
N ASN A 326 2.70 19.51 -4.47
CA ASN A 326 3.96 18.79 -4.79
C ASN A 326 5.10 19.26 -3.87
N SER A 327 5.94 18.32 -3.44
CA SER A 327 7.05 18.50 -2.48
C SER A 327 6.61 18.94 -1.08
N SER A 328 5.44 18.49 -0.62
CA SER A 328 4.91 18.74 0.72
C SER A 328 4.95 17.52 1.63
N VAL A 329 4.96 16.31 1.06
CA VAL A 329 5.12 15.07 1.85
C VAL A 329 6.57 14.96 2.31
N PRO A 330 6.82 14.89 3.63
CA PRO A 330 8.17 14.75 4.18
C PRO A 330 8.86 13.48 3.68
N LYS A 331 10.08 13.65 3.17
CA LYS A 331 10.92 12.55 2.71
C LYS A 331 12.32 12.64 3.33
N THR A 332 12.98 11.51 3.47
CA THR A 332 14.39 11.46 3.82
C THR A 332 15.26 12.01 2.69
N SER A 333 16.55 12.25 2.96
CA SER A 333 17.51 12.62 1.92
C SER A 333 17.67 11.56 0.81
N SER A 334 17.29 10.32 1.10
CA SER A 334 17.26 9.21 0.15
C SER A 334 15.91 9.05 -0.57
N GLY A 335 14.94 9.95 -0.35
CA GLY A 335 13.64 9.95 -1.02
C GLY A 335 12.55 9.12 -0.36
N LYS A 336 12.83 8.43 0.76
CA LYS A 336 11.84 7.61 1.48
C LYS A 336 10.82 8.48 2.21
N ILE A 337 9.55 8.11 2.13
CA ILE A 337 8.45 8.79 2.83
C ILE A 337 8.62 8.65 4.35
N GLN A 338 8.48 9.77 5.05
CA GLN A 338 8.50 9.84 6.51
C GLN A 338 7.08 9.91 7.06
N ARG A 339 6.39 8.76 7.18
CA ARG A 339 4.99 8.68 7.63
C ARG A 339 4.76 9.35 8.98
N HIS A 340 5.68 9.17 9.91
CA HIS A 340 5.60 9.81 11.22
C HIS A 340 5.67 11.36 11.14
N ALA A 341 6.47 11.91 10.25
CA ALA A 341 6.50 13.35 10.02
C ALA A 341 5.21 13.85 9.34
N CYS A 342 4.59 13.04 8.45
CA CYS A 342 3.28 13.33 7.88
C CYS A 342 2.20 13.36 8.97
N LEU A 343 2.21 12.41 9.90
CA LEU A 343 1.27 12.37 11.02
C LEU A 343 1.37 13.63 11.88
N HIS A 344 2.59 14.08 12.20
CA HIS A 344 2.78 15.35 12.91
C HIS A 344 2.25 16.53 12.11
N ALA A 345 2.59 16.61 10.81
CA ALA A 345 2.11 17.71 9.95
C ALA A 345 0.57 17.77 9.84
N VAL A 346 -0.10 16.61 9.87
CA VAL A 346 -1.58 16.56 9.96
C VAL A 346 -2.07 17.11 11.30
N ARG A 347 -1.49 16.65 12.41
CA ARG A 347 -1.89 17.10 13.77
C ARG A 347 -1.66 18.58 14.01
N ASP A 348 -0.54 19.09 13.51
CA ASP A 348 -0.13 20.49 13.71
C ASP A 348 -0.79 21.44 12.68
N GLY A 349 -1.46 20.89 11.66
CA GLY A 349 -2.10 21.67 10.60
C GLY A 349 -1.13 22.31 9.60
N ASP A 350 0.10 21.80 9.51
CA ASP A 350 1.19 22.38 8.71
C ASP A 350 1.20 21.93 7.23
N LEU A 351 0.16 21.20 6.80
CA LEU A 351 0.08 20.72 5.43
C LEU A 351 -0.26 21.83 4.43
N LYS A 352 0.44 21.86 3.30
CA LYS A 352 0.11 22.76 2.17
C LYS A 352 -1.05 22.18 1.36
N LEU A 353 -2.25 22.30 1.92
CA LEU A 353 -3.47 21.70 1.38
C LEU A 353 -3.83 22.24 0.00
N ILE A 354 -4.37 21.37 -0.83
CA ILE A 354 -5.10 21.65 -2.07
C ILE A 354 -6.57 21.29 -1.87
N ALA A 355 -6.84 20.09 -1.36
CA ALA A 355 -8.16 19.62 -1.01
C ALA A 355 -8.04 18.64 0.17
N LYS A 356 -9.12 18.45 0.90
CA LYS A 356 -9.21 17.43 1.94
C LYS A 356 -10.62 16.88 2.02
N TRP A 357 -10.69 15.65 2.49
CA TRP A 357 -11.90 15.04 3.01
C TRP A 357 -11.58 14.48 4.39
N VAL A 358 -12.40 14.79 5.39
CA VAL A 358 -12.18 14.38 6.78
C VAL A 358 -13.53 14.02 7.38
N ARG A 359 -13.73 12.74 7.70
CA ARG A 359 -15.02 12.23 8.17
C ARG A 359 -15.55 12.95 9.40
N TRP A 360 -14.71 13.27 10.35
CA TRP A 360 -15.11 13.95 11.60
C TRP A 360 -15.29 15.47 11.48
N GLU A 361 -15.00 16.05 10.31
CA GLU A 361 -15.27 17.48 10.01
C GLU A 361 -16.58 17.65 9.22
N GLU A 362 -17.12 16.58 8.63
CA GLU A 362 -18.40 16.64 7.90
C GLU A 362 -19.56 16.67 8.88
N ALA A 363 -20.20 17.83 9.02
CA ALA A 363 -21.38 18.01 9.88
C ALA A 363 -22.68 17.42 9.28
N GLU A 364 -22.68 17.09 7.96
CA GLU A 364 -23.82 16.47 7.25
C GLU A 364 -23.34 15.56 6.10
N PRO A 365 -24.06 14.46 5.80
CA PRO A 365 -23.72 13.57 4.70
C PRO A 365 -23.81 14.31 3.36
N SER A 366 -22.84 14.03 2.50
CA SER A 366 -22.73 14.56 1.14
C SER A 366 -24.08 14.52 0.40
N SER A 367 -24.45 15.64 -0.22
CA SER A 367 -25.68 15.80 -0.99
C SER A 367 -25.63 15.14 -2.39
N MET A 368 -24.97 13.96 -2.51
CA MET A 368 -25.01 13.21 -3.77
C MET A 368 -26.43 12.81 -4.10
N ARG A 369 -26.88 13.17 -5.28
CA ARG A 369 -28.19 12.78 -5.80
C ARG A 369 -28.20 11.26 -6.02
N PHE A 370 -29.15 10.60 -5.39
CA PHE A 370 -29.46 9.20 -5.66
C PHE A 370 -29.82 9.02 -7.14
N ASP A 371 -29.04 8.22 -7.85
CA ASP A 371 -29.31 7.84 -9.23
C ASP A 371 -29.76 6.35 -9.28
N ALA A 372 -31.04 6.15 -9.43
CA ALA A 372 -31.65 4.82 -9.53
C ALA A 372 -31.50 4.19 -10.92
N ALA A 373 -31.04 4.94 -11.94
CA ALA A 373 -31.06 4.51 -13.33
C ALA A 373 -30.27 3.22 -13.63
N PRO A 374 -29.08 2.96 -13.01
CA PRO A 374 -28.37 1.70 -13.23
C PRO A 374 -29.14 0.48 -12.71
N MET A 375 -29.71 0.57 -11.49
CA MET A 375 -30.46 -0.52 -10.86
C MET A 375 -31.82 -0.76 -11.56
N MET A 376 -32.49 0.32 -11.99
CA MET A 376 -33.72 0.20 -12.78
C MET A 376 -33.47 -0.49 -14.12
N LYS A 377 -32.31 -0.29 -14.77
CA LYS A 377 -31.90 -1.03 -15.97
C LYS A 377 -31.66 -2.52 -15.70
N ALA A 378 -31.00 -2.85 -14.59
CA ALA A 378 -30.77 -4.24 -14.19
C ALA A 378 -32.09 -4.95 -13.80
N ALA A 379 -32.97 -4.26 -13.09
CA ALA A 379 -34.28 -4.75 -12.68
C ALA A 379 -35.25 -4.90 -13.89
N ALA A 380 -35.21 -3.98 -14.84
CA ALA A 380 -36.02 -4.07 -16.08
C ALA A 380 -35.61 -5.23 -16.98
N ALA A 381 -34.37 -5.70 -16.88
CA ALA A 381 -33.89 -6.90 -17.59
C ALA A 381 -34.40 -8.21 -16.95
N SER A 382 -34.89 -8.19 -15.70
CA SER A 382 -35.28 -9.37 -14.94
C SER A 382 -36.80 -9.55 -14.69
N LYS A 383 -37.62 -8.52 -14.89
CA LYS A 383 -39.10 -8.60 -14.78
C LYS A 383 -39.80 -7.68 -15.77
N SER A 384 -40.89 -8.18 -16.36
CA SER A 384 -41.79 -7.48 -17.28
C SER A 384 -42.51 -6.27 -16.64
N ASP A 385 -42.38 -5.12 -17.31
CA ASP A 385 -43.27 -3.96 -17.41
C ASP A 385 -44.17 -3.56 -16.20
N GLU A 386 -43.60 -3.31 -15.03
CA GLU A 386 -44.23 -2.41 -14.05
C GLU A 386 -43.23 -1.27 -13.74
N GLU A 387 -43.56 -0.06 -14.16
CA GLU A 387 -42.91 1.18 -13.76
C GLU A 387 -43.02 1.34 -12.23
N ILE A 388 -41.90 1.20 -11.52
CA ILE A 388 -41.86 1.44 -10.08
C ILE A 388 -41.94 2.95 -9.85
N ASP A 389 -43.06 3.41 -9.31
CA ASP A 389 -43.31 4.80 -8.92
C ASP A 389 -42.25 5.23 -7.85
N PRO A 390 -41.38 6.23 -8.11
CA PRO A 390 -40.44 6.75 -7.14
C PRO A 390 -41.07 7.24 -5.82
N ALA A 391 -42.37 7.56 -5.81
CA ALA A 391 -43.13 7.89 -4.60
C ALA A 391 -43.40 6.68 -3.70
N LEU A 392 -43.22 5.46 -4.20
CA LEU A 392 -43.35 4.18 -3.47
C LEU A 392 -42.05 3.79 -2.73
N ILE A 393 -40.98 4.60 -2.75
CA ILE A 393 -39.92 4.54 -1.75
C ILE A 393 -40.52 5.01 -0.44
N ASN A 394 -41.42 4.21 0.05
CA ASN A 394 -42.31 4.51 1.18
C ASN A 394 -41.44 4.78 2.42
N SER A 395 -41.87 5.78 3.18
CA SER A 395 -41.23 6.16 4.45
C SER A 395 -40.98 4.95 5.39
N THR A 396 -41.79 3.91 5.34
CA THR A 396 -41.69 2.71 6.18
C THR A 396 -40.48 1.83 5.82
N VAL A 397 -40.23 1.57 4.53
CA VAL A 397 -39.07 0.77 4.08
C VAL A 397 -37.76 1.52 4.40
N VAL A 398 -37.72 2.79 4.06
CA VAL A 398 -36.57 3.66 4.35
C VAL A 398 -36.32 3.75 5.86
N GLN A 399 -37.34 3.90 6.66
CA GLN A 399 -37.20 3.95 8.12
C GLN A 399 -36.70 2.62 8.71
N ALA A 400 -37.16 1.48 8.21
CA ALA A 400 -36.66 0.18 8.62
C ALA A 400 -35.17 -0.02 8.25
N ILE A 401 -34.79 0.41 7.07
CA ILE A 401 -33.37 0.37 6.63
C ILE A 401 -32.53 1.28 7.53
N MET A 402 -32.95 2.53 7.74
CA MET A 402 -32.23 3.47 8.62
C MET A 402 -32.13 2.93 10.06
N HIS A 403 -33.15 2.22 10.54
CA HIS A 403 -33.10 1.58 11.84
C HIS A 403 -32.02 0.50 11.92
N HIS A 404 -31.95 -0.39 10.92
CA HIS A 404 -30.92 -1.44 10.89
C HIS A 404 -29.53 -0.87 10.68
N VAL A 405 -29.38 0.13 9.80
CA VAL A 405 -28.13 0.85 9.60
C VAL A 405 -27.64 1.51 10.89
N ARG A 406 -28.51 2.22 11.63
CA ARG A 406 -28.16 2.81 12.94
C ARG A 406 -27.70 1.77 13.96
N ARG A 407 -28.34 0.60 13.98
CA ARG A 407 -27.94 -0.46 14.93
C ARG A 407 -26.60 -1.06 14.64
N VAL A 408 -26.18 -1.14 13.38
CA VAL A 408 -24.90 -1.69 12.96
C VAL A 408 -23.81 -0.61 13.01
N ALA A 409 -24.08 0.57 12.46
CA ALA A 409 -23.14 1.68 12.44
C ALA A 409 -22.89 2.31 13.83
N GLY A 410 -23.83 2.16 14.78
CA GLY A 410 -23.71 2.74 16.12
C GLY A 410 -23.57 4.26 16.09
N GLU A 411 -22.54 4.78 16.75
CA GLU A 411 -22.25 6.22 16.82
C GLU A 411 -21.85 6.83 15.46
N ARG A 412 -21.47 6.01 14.47
CA ARG A 412 -21.17 6.47 13.10
C ARG A 412 -22.41 6.89 12.32
N ALA A 413 -23.60 6.46 12.76
CA ALA A 413 -24.87 6.82 12.15
C ALA A 413 -25.33 8.19 12.64
N GLY A 414 -24.80 9.26 12.11
CA GLY A 414 -25.30 10.62 12.31
C GLY A 414 -26.70 10.85 11.72
N SER A 415 -26.93 11.94 11.02
CA SER A 415 -28.19 12.17 10.29
C SER A 415 -28.24 11.29 9.04
N LEU A 416 -29.11 10.27 9.03
CA LEU A 416 -29.29 9.39 7.86
C LEU A 416 -30.40 9.93 6.94
N ASN A 417 -30.16 9.86 5.63
CA ASN A 417 -31.15 10.14 4.59
C ASN A 417 -30.99 9.14 3.43
N VAL A 418 -31.86 9.18 2.42
CA VAL A 418 -31.85 8.24 1.31
C VAL A 418 -30.56 8.28 0.47
N ASN A 419 -29.86 9.39 0.48
CA ASN A 419 -28.60 9.56 -0.24
C ASN A 419 -27.36 9.18 0.59
N THR A 420 -27.53 8.86 1.88
CA THR A 420 -26.41 8.43 2.74
C THR A 420 -25.78 7.18 2.16
N ASN A 421 -24.49 7.26 1.83
CA ASN A 421 -23.71 6.13 1.37
C ASN A 421 -23.20 5.33 2.58
N ILE A 422 -23.67 4.10 2.72
CA ILE A 422 -23.38 3.25 3.89
C ILE A 422 -21.90 2.83 3.98
N VAL A 423 -21.23 2.80 2.83
CA VAL A 423 -19.79 2.47 2.74
C VAL A 423 -18.95 3.72 2.96
N LEU A 424 -19.18 4.76 2.16
CA LEU A 424 -18.35 5.96 2.17
C LEU A 424 -18.66 6.88 3.36
N ASP A 425 -19.93 7.17 3.65
CA ASP A 425 -20.29 8.14 4.72
C ASP A 425 -20.21 7.50 6.11
N LEU A 426 -20.62 6.22 6.24
CA LEU A 426 -20.68 5.54 7.54
C LEU A 426 -19.45 4.63 7.78
N GLY A 427 -18.64 4.37 6.76
CA GLY A 427 -17.48 3.51 6.86
C GLY A 427 -17.82 2.07 7.25
N LEU A 428 -18.90 1.51 6.68
CA LEU A 428 -19.29 0.14 6.95
C LEU A 428 -18.47 -0.82 6.09
N ASP A 429 -17.88 -1.82 6.74
CA ASP A 429 -17.17 -2.89 6.04
C ASP A 429 -18.13 -3.95 5.45
N SER A 430 -17.56 -4.92 4.70
CA SER A 430 -18.35 -5.96 4.03
C SER A 430 -19.17 -6.81 5.00
N LEU A 431 -18.64 -7.10 6.21
CA LEU A 431 -19.35 -7.88 7.22
C LEU A 431 -20.53 -7.10 7.80
N GLU A 432 -20.34 -5.83 8.09
CA GLU A 432 -21.40 -4.94 8.59
C GLU A 432 -22.50 -4.74 7.56
N ARG A 433 -22.14 -4.60 6.27
CA ARG A 433 -23.10 -4.53 5.15
C ARG A 433 -23.90 -5.84 5.02
N LEU A 434 -23.23 -6.99 5.10
CA LEU A 434 -23.88 -8.29 5.06
C LEU A 434 -24.81 -8.51 6.26
N GLU A 435 -24.43 -8.00 7.44
CA GLU A 435 -25.29 -8.03 8.63
C GLU A 435 -26.58 -7.22 8.43
N ILE A 436 -26.47 -6.01 7.84
CA ILE A 436 -27.62 -5.19 7.47
C ILE A 436 -28.48 -5.93 6.46
N ALA A 437 -27.90 -6.47 5.40
CA ALA A 437 -28.63 -7.20 4.37
C ALA A 437 -29.42 -8.39 4.96
N ARG A 438 -28.78 -9.21 5.80
CA ARG A 438 -29.45 -10.34 6.49
C ARG A 438 -30.58 -9.90 7.41
N LYS A 439 -30.46 -8.75 8.07
CA LYS A 439 -31.54 -8.19 8.91
C LYS A 439 -32.70 -7.72 8.04
N LEU A 440 -32.41 -7.09 6.91
CA LEU A 440 -33.43 -6.65 5.94
C LEU A 440 -34.12 -7.84 5.28
N GLU A 441 -33.41 -8.90 4.89
CA GLU A 441 -33.97 -10.15 4.38
C GLU A 441 -34.98 -10.78 5.35
N ARG A 442 -34.70 -10.73 6.66
CA ARG A 442 -35.63 -11.20 7.71
C ARG A 442 -36.80 -10.27 7.90
N THR A 443 -36.59 -8.95 7.86
CA THR A 443 -37.62 -7.94 8.07
C THR A 443 -38.65 -7.94 6.94
N PHE A 444 -38.18 -8.15 5.71
CA PHE A 444 -38.99 -8.07 4.49
C PHE A 444 -39.26 -9.43 3.81
N GLU A 445 -38.92 -10.54 4.47
CA GLU A 445 -39.15 -11.92 3.99
C GLU A 445 -38.66 -12.17 2.53
N GLY A 446 -37.40 -11.84 2.24
CA GLY A 446 -36.81 -12.00 0.91
C GLY A 446 -35.36 -12.45 0.96
N ARG A 447 -34.72 -12.55 -0.20
CA ARG A 447 -33.29 -12.77 -0.34
C ARG A 447 -32.73 -11.85 -1.41
N PHE A 448 -31.62 -11.18 -1.09
CA PHE A 448 -30.87 -10.43 -2.06
C PHE A 448 -29.97 -11.36 -2.89
N PRO A 449 -29.93 -11.25 -4.23
CA PRO A 449 -28.88 -11.87 -5.03
C PRO A 449 -27.50 -11.35 -4.62
N GLU A 450 -26.46 -12.20 -4.65
CA GLU A 450 -25.08 -11.80 -4.30
C GLU A 450 -24.62 -10.57 -5.07
N GLN A 451 -24.87 -10.53 -6.38
CA GLN A 451 -24.52 -9.39 -7.24
C GLN A 451 -25.13 -8.06 -6.80
N VAL A 452 -26.33 -8.09 -6.21
CA VAL A 452 -27.02 -6.88 -5.72
C VAL A 452 -26.42 -6.39 -4.41
N LEU A 453 -25.91 -7.29 -3.58
CA LEU A 453 -25.24 -6.94 -2.32
C LEU A 453 -23.95 -6.14 -2.54
N ASP A 454 -23.25 -6.43 -3.61
CA ASP A 454 -22.03 -5.72 -3.99
C ASP A 454 -22.31 -4.32 -4.57
N GLU A 455 -23.47 -4.14 -5.21
CA GLU A 455 -23.89 -2.89 -5.87
C GLU A 455 -24.60 -1.89 -4.93
N ILE A 456 -25.03 -2.31 -3.73
CA ILE A 456 -25.75 -1.46 -2.78
C ILE A 456 -24.75 -0.57 -2.01
N GLU A 457 -24.76 0.72 -2.30
CA GLU A 457 -23.93 1.71 -1.63
C GLU A 457 -24.74 2.71 -0.80
N THR A 458 -25.97 3.04 -1.19
CA THR A 458 -26.78 4.04 -0.50
C THR A 458 -28.04 3.45 0.16
N ILE A 459 -28.60 4.16 1.14
CA ILE A 459 -29.87 3.80 1.76
C ILE A 459 -30.99 3.74 0.72
N GLY A 460 -30.97 4.63 -0.28
CA GLY A 460 -31.94 4.64 -1.38
C GLY A 460 -31.81 3.40 -2.28
N GLN A 461 -30.60 3.01 -2.66
CA GLN A 461 -30.36 1.77 -3.42
C GLN A 461 -30.78 0.54 -2.61
N THR A 462 -30.51 0.53 -1.30
CA THR A 462 -30.97 -0.52 -0.39
C THR A 462 -32.50 -0.60 -0.37
N ALA A 463 -33.19 0.54 -0.34
CA ALA A 463 -34.66 0.59 -0.37
C ALA A 463 -35.22 0.04 -1.69
N LEU A 464 -34.61 0.40 -2.82
CA LEU A 464 -34.99 -0.12 -4.12
C LEU A 464 -34.77 -1.63 -4.22
N ALA A 465 -33.64 -2.13 -3.73
CA ALA A 465 -33.37 -3.56 -3.66
C ALA A 465 -34.38 -4.31 -2.78
N CYS A 466 -34.78 -3.74 -1.62
CA CYS A 466 -35.84 -4.32 -0.79
C CYS A 466 -37.16 -4.43 -1.56
N LEU A 467 -37.55 -3.39 -2.32
CA LEU A 467 -38.82 -3.42 -3.08
C LEU A 467 -38.79 -4.43 -4.22
N LEU A 468 -37.64 -4.69 -4.82
CA LEU A 468 -37.49 -5.60 -5.97
C LEU A 468 -37.36 -7.07 -5.57
N TYR A 469 -36.70 -7.35 -4.45
CA TYR A 469 -36.27 -8.72 -4.09
C TYR A 469 -36.92 -9.23 -2.80
N THR A 470 -37.73 -8.40 -2.10
CA THR A 470 -38.38 -8.79 -0.84
C THR A 470 -39.88 -8.40 -0.85
N SER A 471 -40.63 -8.83 0.15
CA SER A 471 -42.02 -8.44 0.31
C SER A 471 -42.14 -6.98 0.78
N PRO A 472 -43.00 -6.14 0.17
CA PRO A 472 -43.00 -4.68 0.38
C PRO A 472 -43.59 -4.22 1.73
N SER A 473 -43.92 -5.10 2.65
CA SER A 473 -44.47 -4.73 3.98
C SER A 473 -43.68 -5.40 5.09
N PRO A 474 -43.02 -4.62 5.99
CA PRO A 474 -42.42 -5.20 7.19
C PRO A 474 -43.52 -5.77 8.11
N ARG A 475 -43.28 -6.96 8.68
CA ARG A 475 -44.08 -7.44 9.81
C ARG A 475 -43.52 -6.84 11.09
N ASP A 476 -44.43 -6.48 12.02
CA ASP A 476 -44.19 -5.92 13.36
C ASP A 476 -43.24 -6.75 14.23
#